data_617b8bede343cfffc5d428cc0ff490db
#
_entry.id   617b8bede343cfffc5d428cc0ff490db
#
_cell.length_a   1.000
_cell.length_b   1.000
_cell.length_c   1.000
_cell.angle_alpha   90.00
_cell.angle_beta   90.00
_cell.angle_gamma   90.00
#
_symmetry.space_group_name_H-M   'P 1'
#
loop_
_entity.id
_entity.type
_entity.pdbx_description
1 polymer ?
#
loop_
_entity_poly.entity_id
_entity_poly.type
_entity_poly.pdbx_seq_one_letter_code
_entity_poly.pdbx_strand_id
1 'polypeptide(L)'
;MAASNAAGGTAAEASRIFVFAGTADGRQLVSALLAKGFAVTASVVSRYGGELLESAQTAGHDLVVNVQPLDEAGLIEYCRTHAIAAIVDASHPYAVNVSENAMAAAEKLGLPYLRYERSLSELRYDDIHIVHSYEEAAETAASLGSTIFLTTGSRNLKKFTEAPALQEKTIIARVLPTPDVIAQCIDLGIQPGQIVALQGPFSQALNRELFLRYQADVLVTKNSGDIGGTDTKLAAAESLHLPVVLIDRPKLEYPTIAHTMEDVADWLRC
;
A
#
# COMPACT_ATOMS: atom_id res chain seq x y z
N MET A 1 35.02 -20.34 -52.73
CA MET A 1 35.32 -19.45 -51.61
C MET A 1 34.00 -18.97 -51.06
N ALA A 2 33.57 -19.56 -49.95
CA ALA A 2 32.27 -19.33 -49.33
C ALA A 2 32.42 -18.23 -48.28
N ALA A 3 31.70 -17.16 -48.43
CA ALA A 3 31.56 -16.11 -47.42
C ALA A 3 30.48 -16.56 -46.42
N SER A 4 30.91 -16.82 -45.20
CA SER A 4 30.03 -17.10 -44.08
C SER A 4 29.32 -15.80 -43.66
N ASN A 5 28.02 -15.80 -43.81
CA ASN A 5 27.14 -14.71 -43.34
C ASN A 5 26.74 -15.06 -41.89
N ALA A 6 27.41 -14.50 -40.91
CA ALA A 6 27.02 -14.60 -39.50
C ALA A 6 25.83 -13.63 -39.30
N ALA A 7 24.64 -14.19 -39.27
CA ALA A 7 23.46 -13.47 -38.81
C ALA A 7 23.61 -13.24 -37.31
N GLY A 8 23.98 -12.01 -36.93
CA GLY A 8 23.84 -11.52 -35.57
C GLY A 8 22.36 -11.41 -35.21
N GLY A 9 21.85 -12.37 -34.46
CA GLY A 9 20.55 -12.27 -33.83
C GLY A 9 20.63 -11.15 -32.79
N THR A 10 19.98 -10.04 -33.06
CA THR A 10 19.67 -9.04 -32.03
C THR A 10 18.81 -9.73 -30.98
N ALA A 11 19.39 -9.92 -29.79
CA ALA A 11 18.58 -10.26 -28.63
C ALA A 11 17.47 -9.19 -28.55
N ALA A 12 16.22 -9.61 -28.66
CA ALA A 12 15.10 -8.72 -28.41
C ALA A 12 15.35 -8.11 -27.02
N GLU A 13 15.52 -6.78 -26.97
CA GLU A 13 15.61 -6.09 -25.69
C GLU A 13 14.37 -6.48 -24.91
N ALA A 14 14.57 -7.12 -23.76
CA ALA A 14 13.49 -7.58 -22.91
C ALA A 14 12.67 -6.36 -22.53
N SER A 15 11.40 -6.34 -22.93
CA SER A 15 10.48 -5.22 -22.67
C SER A 15 10.46 -4.93 -21.16
N ARG A 16 10.84 -3.72 -20.77
CA ARG A 16 10.93 -3.32 -19.36
C ARG A 16 9.56 -2.95 -18.80
N ILE A 17 9.25 -3.44 -17.62
CA ILE A 17 7.98 -3.25 -16.94
C ILE A 17 8.14 -2.25 -15.80
N PHE A 18 7.27 -1.25 -15.74
CA PHE A 18 7.22 -0.32 -14.62
C PHE A 18 6.25 -0.82 -13.55
N VAL A 19 6.73 -1.02 -12.31
CA VAL A 19 5.94 -1.53 -11.19
C VAL A 19 5.92 -0.52 -10.05
N PHE A 20 4.74 -0.05 -9.65
CA PHE A 20 4.58 0.68 -8.40
C PHE A 20 4.69 -0.30 -7.23
N ALA A 21 5.82 -0.30 -6.51
CA ALA A 21 6.20 -1.33 -5.54
C ALA A 21 6.31 -0.81 -4.09
N GLY A 22 5.58 0.25 -3.75
CA GLY A 22 5.63 0.89 -2.42
C GLY A 22 5.07 0.04 -1.27
N THR A 23 4.44 -1.10 -1.56
CA THR A 23 3.87 -2.04 -0.58
C THR A 23 4.73 -3.29 -0.42
N ALA A 24 4.47 -4.09 0.62
CA ALA A 24 5.11 -5.40 0.75
C ALA A 24 4.68 -6.35 -0.40
N ASP A 25 3.40 -6.30 -0.81
CA ASP A 25 2.88 -7.03 -1.97
C ASP A 25 3.60 -6.63 -3.26
N GLY A 26 3.74 -5.33 -3.48
CA GLY A 26 4.44 -4.80 -4.66
C GLY A 26 5.90 -5.27 -4.72
N ARG A 27 6.61 -5.31 -3.58
CA ARG A 27 7.98 -5.82 -3.52
C ARG A 27 8.05 -7.33 -3.78
N GLN A 28 7.11 -8.12 -3.24
CA GLN A 28 7.03 -9.55 -3.54
C GLN A 28 6.73 -9.80 -5.02
N LEU A 29 5.84 -9.00 -5.62
CA LEU A 29 5.54 -9.06 -7.05
C LEU A 29 6.80 -8.78 -7.89
N VAL A 30 7.56 -7.73 -7.57
CA VAL A 30 8.83 -7.42 -8.24
C VAL A 30 9.77 -8.61 -8.19
N SER A 31 9.96 -9.21 -7.00
CA SER A 31 10.82 -10.40 -6.86
C SER A 31 10.34 -11.58 -7.70
N ALA A 32 9.01 -11.80 -7.76
CA ALA A 32 8.42 -12.87 -8.58
C ALA A 32 8.60 -12.63 -10.08
N LEU A 33 8.46 -11.39 -10.55
CA LEU A 33 8.66 -11.03 -11.95
C LEU A 33 10.13 -11.17 -12.38
N LEU A 34 11.06 -10.71 -11.53
CA LEU A 34 12.50 -10.88 -11.75
C LEU A 34 12.90 -12.36 -11.84
N ALA A 35 12.37 -13.21 -10.95
CA ALA A 35 12.61 -14.66 -10.98
C ALA A 35 12.07 -15.34 -12.26
N LYS A 36 11.07 -14.72 -12.92
CA LYS A 36 10.52 -15.17 -14.21
C LYS A 36 11.25 -14.53 -15.43
N GLY A 37 12.31 -13.76 -15.19
CA GLY A 37 13.17 -13.18 -16.23
C GLY A 37 12.69 -11.85 -16.82
N PHE A 38 11.71 -11.18 -16.21
CA PHE A 38 11.28 -9.86 -16.66
C PHE A 38 12.30 -8.79 -16.26
N ALA A 39 12.52 -7.80 -17.12
CA ALA A 39 13.22 -6.56 -16.79
C ALA A 39 12.25 -5.61 -16.06
N VAL A 40 12.57 -5.17 -14.84
CA VAL A 40 11.65 -4.40 -14.00
C VAL A 40 12.25 -3.07 -13.58
N THR A 41 11.47 -2.01 -13.70
CA THR A 41 11.65 -0.77 -12.94
C THR A 41 10.68 -0.75 -11.78
N ALA A 42 11.17 -0.81 -10.56
CA ALA A 42 10.38 -0.73 -9.35
C ALA A 42 10.34 0.70 -8.82
N SER A 43 9.15 1.30 -8.73
CA SER A 43 8.96 2.63 -8.16
C SER A 43 8.50 2.55 -6.72
N VAL A 44 9.23 3.21 -5.83
CA VAL A 44 8.94 3.31 -4.39
C VAL A 44 9.03 4.77 -3.93
N VAL A 45 8.25 5.14 -2.91
CA VAL A 45 8.20 6.53 -2.42
C VAL A 45 9.16 6.81 -1.27
N SER A 46 9.96 5.83 -0.83
CA SER A 46 10.91 6.01 0.26
C SER A 46 12.23 5.31 -0.05
N ARG A 47 13.32 5.93 0.41
CA ARG A 47 14.66 5.36 0.33
C ARG A 47 14.74 3.97 0.99
N TYR A 48 14.10 3.82 2.14
CA TYR A 48 14.01 2.54 2.84
C TYR A 48 13.32 1.45 1.99
N GLY A 49 12.26 1.79 1.27
CA GLY A 49 11.61 0.86 0.33
C GLY A 49 12.54 0.43 -0.82
N GLY A 50 13.39 1.35 -1.29
CA GLY A 50 14.43 1.07 -2.28
C GLY A 50 15.50 0.12 -1.74
N GLU A 51 16.05 0.40 -0.57
CA GLU A 51 17.05 -0.45 0.09
C GLU A 51 16.55 -1.88 0.33
N LEU A 52 15.28 -2.05 0.68
CA LEU A 52 14.65 -3.38 0.81
C LEU A 52 14.58 -4.16 -0.52
N LEU A 53 14.32 -3.47 -1.63
CA LEU A 53 14.31 -4.10 -2.97
C LEU A 53 15.72 -4.47 -3.41
N GLU A 54 16.67 -3.57 -3.25
CA GLU A 54 18.08 -3.79 -3.62
C GLU A 54 18.69 -4.93 -2.80
N SER A 55 18.40 -5.01 -1.50
CA SER A 55 18.90 -6.08 -0.63
C SER A 55 18.31 -7.46 -0.96
N ALA A 56 17.14 -7.51 -1.57
CA ALA A 56 16.50 -8.75 -2.01
C ALA A 56 16.90 -9.16 -3.44
N GLN A 57 17.72 -8.34 -4.12
CA GLN A 57 18.16 -8.60 -5.49
C GLN A 57 19.14 -9.76 -5.55
N THR A 58 18.91 -10.71 -6.46
CA THR A 58 19.83 -11.79 -6.79
C THR A 58 20.68 -11.40 -8.01
N ALA A 59 21.93 -11.77 -8.03
CA ALA A 59 22.83 -11.49 -9.15
C ALA A 59 22.25 -12.03 -10.48
N GLY A 60 22.22 -11.17 -11.50
CA GLY A 60 21.70 -11.50 -12.84
C GLY A 60 20.25 -11.04 -13.12
N HIS A 61 19.56 -10.45 -12.15
CA HIS A 61 18.25 -9.83 -12.37
C HIS A 61 18.36 -8.41 -12.92
N ASP A 62 17.54 -8.06 -13.91
CA ASP A 62 17.47 -6.70 -14.47
C ASP A 62 16.46 -5.84 -13.70
N LEU A 63 16.90 -5.27 -12.58
CA LEU A 63 16.14 -4.38 -11.73
C LEU A 63 16.72 -2.96 -11.74
N VAL A 64 15.84 -1.99 -11.99
CA VAL A 64 16.10 -0.55 -11.74
C VAL A 64 15.17 -0.10 -10.63
N VAL A 65 15.67 0.65 -9.65
CA VAL A 65 14.86 1.21 -8.55
C VAL A 65 14.73 2.71 -8.72
N ASN A 66 13.48 3.17 -8.85
CA ASN A 66 13.15 4.60 -8.83
C ASN A 66 12.59 4.98 -7.45
N VAL A 67 13.27 5.89 -6.75
CA VAL A 67 12.86 6.38 -5.41
C VAL A 67 12.22 7.78 -5.46
N GLN A 68 12.06 8.34 -6.67
CA GLN A 68 11.45 9.66 -6.84
C GLN A 68 9.94 9.51 -7.02
N PRO A 69 9.12 10.32 -6.32
CA PRO A 69 7.71 10.39 -6.63
C PRO A 69 7.54 10.96 -8.05
N LEU A 70 6.70 10.30 -8.84
CA LEU A 70 6.35 10.72 -10.19
C LEU A 70 4.87 11.11 -10.20
N ASP A 71 4.60 12.32 -10.66
CA ASP A 71 3.27 12.72 -11.11
C ASP A 71 3.00 12.15 -12.52
N GLU A 72 1.84 12.43 -13.08
CA GLU A 72 1.47 11.96 -14.41
C GLU A 72 2.49 12.35 -15.48
N ALA A 73 2.92 13.62 -15.51
CA ALA A 73 3.85 14.13 -16.51
C ALA A 73 5.24 13.48 -16.36
N GLY A 74 5.72 13.36 -15.12
CA GLY A 74 6.98 12.70 -14.80
C GLY A 74 6.96 11.21 -15.16
N LEU A 75 5.84 10.54 -14.96
CA LEU A 75 5.67 9.13 -15.34
C LEU A 75 5.68 8.94 -16.85
N ILE A 76 5.00 9.82 -17.60
CA ILE A 76 5.02 9.82 -19.07
C ILE A 76 6.45 9.97 -19.61
N GLU A 77 7.19 10.95 -19.10
CA GLU A 77 8.57 11.20 -19.51
C GLU A 77 9.47 10.02 -19.15
N TYR A 78 9.31 9.48 -17.95
CA TYR A 78 10.06 8.30 -17.49
C TYR A 78 9.83 7.10 -18.41
N CYS A 79 8.55 6.79 -18.70
CA CYS A 79 8.19 5.66 -19.55
C CYS A 79 8.79 5.77 -20.96
N ARG A 80 8.78 6.97 -21.55
CA ARG A 80 9.39 7.22 -22.88
C ARG A 80 10.90 7.05 -22.86
N THR A 81 11.56 7.65 -21.86
CA THR A 81 13.03 7.67 -21.76
C THR A 81 13.59 6.28 -21.52
N HIS A 82 12.86 5.41 -20.78
CA HIS A 82 13.33 4.08 -20.38
C HIS A 82 12.67 2.94 -21.15
N ALA A 83 11.99 3.24 -22.27
CA ALA A 83 11.34 2.26 -23.14
C ALA A 83 10.44 1.28 -22.34
N ILE A 84 9.61 1.81 -21.43
CA ILE A 84 8.66 1.01 -20.65
C ILE A 84 7.59 0.44 -21.59
N ALA A 85 7.31 -0.85 -21.47
CA ALA A 85 6.35 -1.56 -22.30
C ALA A 85 4.99 -1.80 -21.61
N ALA A 86 4.95 -1.81 -20.28
CA ALA A 86 3.72 -1.97 -19.51
C ALA A 86 3.85 -1.33 -18.13
N ILE A 87 2.70 -0.94 -17.55
CA ILE A 87 2.61 -0.42 -16.18
C ILE A 87 1.82 -1.40 -15.32
N VAL A 88 2.42 -1.85 -14.23
CA VAL A 88 1.77 -2.66 -13.19
C VAL A 88 1.65 -1.83 -11.91
N ASP A 89 0.44 -1.58 -11.50
CA ASP A 89 0.13 -0.82 -10.29
C ASP A 89 -0.11 -1.76 -9.10
N ALA A 90 0.92 -1.98 -8.29
CA ALA A 90 0.86 -2.65 -6.99
C ALA A 90 1.02 -1.66 -5.83
N SER A 91 0.61 -0.40 -6.03
CA SER A 91 0.60 0.64 -5.00
C SER A 91 -0.41 0.32 -3.90
N HIS A 92 -0.32 1.04 -2.78
CA HIS A 92 -1.26 0.86 -1.68
C HIS A 92 -2.70 1.19 -2.14
N PRO A 93 -3.72 0.39 -1.80
CA PRO A 93 -5.11 0.59 -2.25
C PRO A 93 -5.68 1.99 -1.98
N TYR A 94 -5.14 2.70 -1.00
CA TYR A 94 -5.53 4.09 -0.67
C TYR A 94 -4.64 5.16 -1.34
N ALA A 95 -3.77 4.77 -2.25
CA ALA A 95 -2.95 5.72 -3.02
C ALA A 95 -3.66 6.10 -4.34
N VAL A 96 -4.89 6.61 -4.23
CA VAL A 96 -5.78 6.96 -5.36
C VAL A 96 -5.05 7.77 -6.42
N ASN A 97 -4.39 8.86 -6.04
CA ASN A 97 -3.68 9.74 -6.97
C ASN A 97 -2.57 9.00 -7.76
N VAL A 98 -1.92 8.00 -7.13
CA VAL A 98 -0.89 7.20 -7.82
C VAL A 98 -1.54 6.34 -8.92
N SER A 99 -2.64 5.68 -8.59
CA SER A 99 -3.38 4.86 -9.56
C SER A 99 -3.99 5.69 -10.68
N GLU A 100 -4.59 6.85 -10.36
CA GLU A 100 -5.15 7.76 -11.36
C GLU A 100 -4.07 8.29 -12.32
N ASN A 101 -2.93 8.77 -11.79
CA ASN A 101 -1.79 9.21 -12.59
C ASN A 101 -1.24 8.08 -13.47
N ALA A 102 -1.18 6.86 -12.93
CA ALA A 102 -0.69 5.69 -13.67
C ALA A 102 -1.62 5.29 -14.83
N MET A 103 -2.93 5.28 -14.60
CA MET A 103 -3.94 5.02 -15.63
C MET A 103 -3.91 6.10 -16.72
N ALA A 104 -3.89 7.38 -16.34
CA ALA A 104 -3.83 8.49 -17.27
C ALA A 104 -2.55 8.48 -18.12
N ALA A 105 -1.40 8.19 -17.51
CA ALA A 105 -0.13 8.07 -18.23
C ALA A 105 -0.14 6.88 -19.20
N ALA A 106 -0.66 5.73 -18.78
CA ALA A 106 -0.79 4.55 -19.63
C ALA A 106 -1.68 4.82 -20.86
N GLU A 107 -2.84 5.45 -20.66
CA GLU A 107 -3.76 5.83 -21.73
C GLU A 107 -3.09 6.77 -22.74
N LYS A 108 -2.41 7.83 -22.27
CA LYS A 108 -1.72 8.81 -23.14
C LYS A 108 -0.55 8.22 -23.92
N LEU A 109 0.07 7.17 -23.40
CA LEU A 109 1.18 6.47 -24.02
C LEU A 109 0.74 5.29 -24.89
N GLY A 110 -0.52 4.85 -24.78
CA GLY A 110 -1.00 3.61 -25.37
C GLY A 110 -0.34 2.37 -24.78
N LEU A 111 0.09 2.44 -23.49
CA LEU A 111 0.72 1.32 -22.78
C LEU A 111 -0.33 0.47 -22.08
N PRO A 112 -0.13 -0.86 -22.05
CA PRO A 112 -0.92 -1.74 -21.19
C PRO A 112 -0.79 -1.33 -19.71
N TYR A 113 -1.94 -1.30 -19.00
CA TYR A 113 -2.02 -1.05 -17.55
C TYR A 113 -2.74 -2.18 -16.86
N LEU A 114 -2.18 -2.64 -15.75
CA LEU A 114 -2.79 -3.63 -14.89
C LEU A 114 -2.68 -3.23 -13.42
N ARG A 115 -3.81 -3.29 -12.71
CA ARG A 115 -3.86 -3.20 -11.25
C ARG A 115 -3.62 -4.57 -10.64
N TYR A 116 -2.58 -4.71 -9.80
CA TYR A 116 -2.41 -5.87 -8.93
C TYR A 116 -3.00 -5.59 -7.56
N GLU A 117 -4.03 -6.32 -7.21
CA GLU A 117 -4.72 -6.17 -5.95
C GLU A 117 -5.19 -7.53 -5.42
N ARG A 118 -4.60 -8.00 -4.33
CA ARG A 118 -5.05 -9.24 -3.72
C ARG A 118 -6.51 -9.16 -3.31
N SER A 119 -7.18 -10.30 -3.42
CA SER A 119 -8.55 -10.46 -2.92
C SER A 119 -8.65 -10.01 -1.47
N LEU A 120 -9.77 -9.40 -1.13
CA LEU A 120 -10.07 -9.02 0.24
C LEU A 120 -10.26 -10.27 1.09
N SER A 121 -9.76 -10.24 2.33
CA SER A 121 -10.12 -11.22 3.33
C SER A 121 -11.63 -11.19 3.58
N GLU A 122 -12.24 -12.35 3.79
CA GLU A 122 -13.62 -12.42 4.25
C GLU A 122 -13.72 -11.79 5.63
N LEU A 123 -14.53 -10.74 5.76
CA LEU A 123 -14.82 -10.12 7.06
C LEU A 123 -15.77 -11.05 7.83
N ARG A 124 -15.24 -11.75 8.83
CA ARG A 124 -16.00 -12.74 9.62
C ARG A 124 -16.48 -12.22 10.96
N TYR A 125 -16.02 -11.04 11.37
CA TYR A 125 -16.41 -10.42 12.63
C TYR A 125 -17.70 -9.61 12.45
N ASP A 126 -18.71 -9.85 13.31
CA ASP A 126 -20.06 -9.28 13.13
C ASP A 126 -20.15 -7.79 13.55
N ASP A 127 -19.28 -7.33 14.49
CA ASP A 127 -19.29 -5.95 14.97
C ASP A 127 -18.31 -5.06 14.17
N ILE A 128 -18.50 -5.06 12.84
CA ILE A 128 -17.74 -4.21 11.91
C ILE A 128 -18.66 -3.20 11.26
N HIS A 129 -18.35 -1.93 11.44
CA HIS A 129 -19.00 -0.79 10.81
C HIS A 129 -18.16 -0.34 9.61
N ILE A 130 -18.62 -0.69 8.38
CA ILE A 130 -17.94 -0.30 7.15
C ILE A 130 -18.33 1.13 6.80
N VAL A 131 -17.31 1.98 6.57
CA VAL A 131 -17.45 3.39 6.23
C VAL A 131 -16.58 3.73 5.01
N HIS A 132 -16.92 4.81 4.29
CA HIS A 132 -16.27 5.13 3.02
C HIS A 132 -15.45 6.43 3.05
N SER A 133 -15.44 7.12 4.21
CA SER A 133 -14.64 8.33 4.41
C SER A 133 -14.03 8.37 5.81
N TYR A 134 -13.04 9.25 6.01
CA TYR A 134 -12.46 9.49 7.34
C TYR A 134 -13.40 10.28 8.24
N GLU A 135 -14.20 11.13 7.65
CA GLU A 135 -15.21 11.94 8.31
C GLU A 135 -16.32 11.03 8.90
N GLU A 136 -16.86 10.14 8.08
CA GLU A 136 -17.82 9.11 8.51
C GLU A 136 -17.22 8.18 9.58
N ALA A 137 -15.91 7.83 9.43
CA ALA A 137 -15.21 7.03 10.43
C ALA A 137 -15.10 7.73 11.78
N ALA A 138 -14.86 9.05 11.81
CA ALA A 138 -14.80 9.82 13.03
C ALA A 138 -16.16 9.89 13.73
N GLU A 139 -17.24 10.14 12.98
CA GLU A 139 -18.60 10.20 13.50
C GLU A 139 -19.05 8.83 14.05
N THR A 140 -18.85 7.77 13.29
CA THR A 140 -19.17 6.41 13.71
C THR A 140 -18.39 6.01 14.97
N ALA A 141 -17.08 6.23 14.98
CA ALA A 141 -16.25 5.92 16.14
C ALA A 141 -16.68 6.69 17.39
N ALA A 142 -17.03 7.97 17.25
CA ALA A 142 -17.52 8.80 18.36
C ALA A 142 -18.81 8.25 18.99
N SER A 143 -19.69 7.63 18.20
CA SER A 143 -20.93 7.02 18.68
C SER A 143 -20.72 5.71 19.41
N LEU A 144 -19.61 4.98 19.15
CA LEU A 144 -19.32 3.65 19.67
C LEU A 144 -18.50 3.68 20.98
N GLY A 145 -17.73 4.75 21.22
CA GLY A 145 -16.90 4.77 22.41
C GLY A 145 -16.25 6.13 22.72
N SER A 146 -15.45 6.15 23.76
CA SER A 146 -14.73 7.33 24.24
C SER A 146 -13.23 7.26 23.99
N THR A 147 -12.64 6.06 23.96
CA THR A 147 -11.24 5.82 23.66
C THR A 147 -11.11 5.20 22.27
N ILE A 148 -10.66 5.98 21.31
CA ILE A 148 -10.57 5.62 19.89
C ILE A 148 -9.15 5.17 19.56
N PHE A 149 -8.96 3.89 19.21
CA PHE A 149 -7.66 3.37 18.82
C PHE A 149 -7.49 3.39 17.31
N LEU A 150 -6.66 4.32 16.82
CA LEU A 150 -6.43 4.51 15.38
C LEU A 150 -5.26 3.66 14.90
N THR A 151 -5.47 2.85 13.87
CA THR A 151 -4.42 2.11 13.14
C THR A 151 -4.30 2.55 11.69
N THR A 152 -4.77 3.75 11.38
CA THR A 152 -4.84 4.33 10.03
C THR A 152 -3.53 4.97 9.57
N GLY A 153 -2.52 5.06 10.46
CA GLY A 153 -1.26 5.76 10.21
C GLY A 153 -1.38 7.28 10.32
N SER A 154 -0.29 8.00 10.05
CA SER A 154 -0.20 9.45 10.32
C SER A 154 -0.80 10.35 9.22
N ARG A 155 -0.85 9.91 7.95
CA ARG A 155 -1.22 10.77 6.80
C ARG A 155 -2.56 11.48 6.95
N ASN A 156 -3.55 10.79 7.52
CA ASN A 156 -4.91 11.32 7.70
C ASN A 156 -5.26 11.53 9.18
N LEU A 157 -4.26 11.56 10.05
CA LEU A 157 -4.47 11.72 11.50
C LEU A 157 -5.17 13.04 11.82
N LYS A 158 -4.83 14.11 11.08
CA LYS A 158 -5.47 15.42 11.18
C LYS A 158 -7.00 15.38 11.04
N LYS A 159 -7.52 14.51 10.16
CA LYS A 159 -8.98 14.35 9.97
C LYS A 159 -9.70 13.81 11.21
N PHE A 160 -8.99 13.09 12.07
CA PHE A 160 -9.52 12.62 13.34
C PHE A 160 -9.33 13.65 14.46
N THR A 161 -8.15 14.26 14.57
CA THR A 161 -7.87 15.23 15.64
C THR A 161 -8.66 16.52 15.50
N GLU A 162 -9.03 16.91 14.28
CA GLU A 162 -9.85 18.10 14.00
C GLU A 162 -11.36 17.78 13.86
N ALA A 163 -11.75 16.50 13.92
CA ALA A 163 -13.14 16.10 13.79
C ALA A 163 -13.98 16.61 14.99
N PRO A 164 -15.06 17.38 14.78
CA PRO A 164 -15.89 17.89 15.88
C PRO A 164 -16.44 16.77 16.77
N ALA A 165 -16.81 15.64 16.20
CA ALA A 165 -17.33 14.48 16.92
C ALA A 165 -16.32 13.84 17.92
N LEU A 166 -15.02 14.09 17.74
CA LEU A 166 -13.93 13.51 18.53
C LEU A 166 -13.28 14.49 19.52
N GLN A 167 -13.75 15.73 19.63
CA GLN A 167 -13.13 16.78 20.47
C GLN A 167 -13.04 16.39 21.96
N GLU A 168 -14.00 15.64 22.48
CA GLU A 168 -14.02 15.19 23.88
C GLU A 168 -13.61 13.72 24.02
N LYS A 169 -13.06 13.12 22.97
CA LYS A 169 -12.65 11.72 22.95
C LYS A 169 -11.14 11.57 23.14
N THR A 170 -10.73 10.43 23.64
CA THR A 170 -9.32 10.08 23.74
C THR A 170 -8.89 9.37 22.46
N ILE A 171 -7.94 9.94 21.73
CA ILE A 171 -7.38 9.33 20.52
C ILE A 171 -6.05 8.66 20.85
N ILE A 172 -5.95 7.37 20.62
CA ILE A 172 -4.69 6.62 20.65
C ILE A 172 -4.23 6.39 19.23
N ALA A 173 -3.09 6.96 18.84
CA ALA A 173 -2.60 6.90 17.48
C ALA A 173 -1.45 5.90 17.33
N ARG A 174 -1.66 4.82 16.56
CA ARG A 174 -0.58 3.92 16.17
C ARG A 174 0.03 4.37 14.85
N VAL A 175 1.32 4.69 14.90
CA VAL A 175 2.07 5.31 13.79
C VAL A 175 3.46 4.70 13.65
N LEU A 176 4.16 5.03 12.54
CA LEU A 176 5.56 4.64 12.37
C LEU A 176 6.49 5.39 13.34
N PRO A 177 7.55 4.74 13.86
CA PRO A 177 8.49 5.32 14.82
C PRO A 177 9.54 6.21 14.13
N THR A 178 9.12 7.17 13.32
CA THR A 178 10.03 8.14 12.68
C THR A 178 9.90 9.51 13.33
N PRO A 179 10.99 10.30 13.43
CA PRO A 179 10.97 11.60 14.08
C PRO A 179 9.89 12.53 13.56
N ASP A 180 9.75 12.62 12.22
CA ASP A 180 8.76 13.50 11.57
C ASP A 180 7.32 13.12 11.91
N VAL A 181 7.03 11.79 11.98
CA VAL A 181 5.71 11.28 12.33
C VAL A 181 5.39 11.54 13.80
N ILE A 182 6.36 11.40 14.69
CA ILE A 182 6.17 11.74 16.12
C ILE A 182 5.92 13.23 16.29
N ALA A 183 6.74 14.08 15.63
CA ALA A 183 6.52 15.52 15.65
C ALA A 183 5.12 15.90 15.14
N GLN A 184 4.70 15.33 14.01
CA GLN A 184 3.34 15.54 13.49
C GLN A 184 2.25 15.17 14.51
N CYS A 185 2.40 14.05 15.24
CA CYS A 185 1.44 13.67 16.27
C CYS A 185 1.34 14.73 17.39
N ILE A 186 2.49 15.22 17.85
CA ILE A 186 2.56 16.25 18.91
C ILE A 186 1.93 17.56 18.41
N ASP A 187 2.26 17.99 17.19
CA ASP A 187 1.71 19.22 16.58
C ASP A 187 0.18 19.15 16.40
N LEU A 188 -0.36 17.95 16.21
CA LEU A 188 -1.81 17.68 16.17
C LEU A 188 -2.45 17.55 17.57
N GLY A 189 -1.72 17.80 18.65
CA GLY A 189 -2.22 17.81 20.03
C GLY A 189 -2.32 16.43 20.70
N ILE A 190 -1.82 15.35 20.05
CA ILE A 190 -1.81 14.02 20.65
C ILE A 190 -0.73 13.97 21.73
N GLN A 191 -1.12 13.61 22.95
CA GLN A 191 -0.18 13.52 24.07
C GLN A 191 0.79 12.36 23.90
N PRO A 192 2.04 12.46 24.40
CA PRO A 192 3.03 11.37 24.26
C PRO A 192 2.53 10.00 24.72
N GLY A 193 1.72 9.93 25.79
CA GLY A 193 1.13 8.70 26.28
C GLY A 193 0.06 8.09 25.38
N GLN A 194 -0.40 8.81 24.38
CA GLN A 194 -1.40 8.39 23.39
C GLN A 194 -0.77 7.97 22.04
N ILE A 195 0.57 8.07 21.93
CA ILE A 195 1.30 7.72 20.70
C ILE A 195 1.86 6.30 20.85
N VAL A 196 1.46 5.41 19.96
CA VAL A 196 1.98 4.03 19.84
C VAL A 196 2.87 3.96 18.61
N ALA A 197 4.15 4.30 18.80
CA ALA A 197 5.12 4.36 17.71
C ALA A 197 5.77 2.99 17.48
N LEU A 198 5.23 2.21 16.56
CA LEU A 198 5.67 0.85 16.24
C LEU A 198 5.57 0.56 14.75
N GLN A 199 6.52 -0.22 14.23
CA GLN A 199 6.52 -0.72 12.85
C GLN A 199 6.02 -2.16 12.81
N GLY A 200 5.00 -2.42 11.96
CA GLY A 200 4.45 -3.75 11.71
C GLY A 200 5.37 -4.66 10.87
N PRO A 201 4.97 -5.90 10.62
CA PRO A 201 3.65 -6.49 10.92
C PRO A 201 3.47 -6.85 12.41
N PHE A 202 2.21 -6.92 12.85
CA PHE A 202 1.83 -7.21 14.23
C PHE A 202 1.07 -8.52 14.33
N SER A 203 1.38 -9.33 15.35
CA SER A 203 0.58 -10.51 15.68
C SER A 203 -0.77 -10.11 16.29
N GLN A 204 -1.73 -11.05 16.24
CA GLN A 204 -3.00 -10.91 16.96
C GLN A 204 -2.78 -10.62 18.46
N ALA A 205 -1.86 -11.35 19.10
CA ALA A 205 -1.56 -11.19 20.51
C ALA A 205 -1.07 -9.77 20.84
N LEU A 206 -0.15 -9.22 20.03
CA LEU A 206 0.33 -7.84 20.25
C LEU A 206 -0.77 -6.80 20.02
N ASN A 207 -1.60 -6.96 18.98
CA ASN A 207 -2.74 -6.09 18.78
C ASN A 207 -3.68 -6.12 19.98
N ARG A 208 -4.03 -7.31 20.47
CA ARG A 208 -4.90 -7.51 21.63
C ARG A 208 -4.36 -6.81 22.89
N GLU A 209 -3.09 -7.01 23.21
CA GLU A 209 -2.45 -6.39 24.39
C GLU A 209 -2.38 -4.86 24.27
N LEU A 210 -2.18 -4.31 23.08
CA LEU A 210 -2.25 -2.87 22.86
C LEU A 210 -3.66 -2.34 23.08
N PHE A 211 -4.70 -2.99 22.56
CA PHE A 211 -6.09 -2.56 22.76
C PHE A 211 -6.46 -2.57 24.24
N LEU A 212 -6.07 -3.61 24.98
CA LEU A 212 -6.28 -3.70 26.43
C LEU A 212 -5.49 -2.63 27.20
N ARG A 213 -4.19 -2.46 26.88
CA ARG A 213 -3.30 -1.51 27.56
C ARG A 213 -3.82 -0.07 27.48
N TYR A 214 -4.40 0.29 26.34
CA TYR A 214 -4.95 1.61 26.10
C TYR A 214 -6.45 1.71 26.38
N GLN A 215 -7.07 0.67 26.88
CA GLN A 215 -8.50 0.63 27.19
C GLN A 215 -9.34 1.11 26.00
N ALA A 216 -9.04 0.58 24.80
CA ALA A 216 -9.75 0.96 23.60
C ALA A 216 -11.23 0.56 23.67
N ASP A 217 -12.13 1.51 23.38
CA ASP A 217 -13.57 1.25 23.26
C ASP A 217 -13.94 0.94 21.82
N VAL A 218 -13.17 1.45 20.84
CA VAL A 218 -13.39 1.22 19.43
C VAL A 218 -12.07 1.23 18.65
N LEU A 219 -11.94 0.31 17.70
CA LEU A 219 -10.82 0.25 16.76
C LEU A 219 -11.21 0.95 15.44
N VAL A 220 -10.41 1.90 14.97
CA VAL A 220 -10.51 2.42 13.61
C VAL A 220 -9.35 1.92 12.77
N THR A 221 -9.65 1.23 11.69
CA THR A 221 -8.65 0.66 10.79
C THR A 221 -9.03 0.81 9.33
N LYS A 222 -8.10 0.51 8.41
CA LYS A 222 -8.33 0.47 6.97
C LYS A 222 -8.44 -0.96 6.50
N ASN A 223 -9.21 -1.17 5.45
CA ASN A 223 -9.26 -2.44 4.73
C ASN A 223 -8.02 -2.58 3.82
N SER A 224 -6.86 -2.84 4.41
CA SER A 224 -5.58 -2.95 3.70
C SER A 224 -5.19 -4.38 3.33
N GLY A 225 -6.09 -5.36 3.55
CA GLY A 225 -5.84 -6.78 3.30
C GLY A 225 -4.90 -7.43 4.32
N ASP A 226 -4.57 -8.72 4.10
CA ASP A 226 -3.82 -9.57 5.05
C ASP A 226 -2.42 -9.02 5.35
N ILE A 227 -1.68 -8.61 4.32
CA ILE A 227 -0.34 -8.03 4.49
C ILE A 227 -0.39 -6.69 5.25
N GLY A 228 -1.48 -5.93 5.13
CA GLY A 228 -1.73 -4.76 5.96
C GLY A 228 -2.09 -5.11 7.41
N GLY A 229 -2.17 -6.41 7.74
CA GLY A 229 -2.51 -6.93 9.06
C GLY A 229 -3.94 -6.65 9.45
N THR A 230 -4.87 -6.58 8.48
CA THR A 230 -6.30 -6.39 8.76
C THR A 230 -6.82 -7.58 9.55
N ASP A 231 -6.55 -8.81 9.14
CA ASP A 231 -7.02 -10.03 9.80
C ASP A 231 -6.56 -10.15 11.25
N THR A 232 -5.28 -9.89 11.52
CA THR A 232 -4.74 -9.97 12.89
C THR A 232 -5.32 -8.87 13.80
N LYS A 233 -5.70 -7.72 13.24
CA LYS A 233 -6.39 -6.65 13.98
C LYS A 233 -7.84 -7.02 14.26
N LEU A 234 -8.54 -7.53 13.26
CA LEU A 234 -9.93 -7.97 13.39
C LEU A 234 -10.05 -9.13 14.36
N ALA A 235 -9.20 -10.15 14.25
CA ALA A 235 -9.18 -11.27 15.20
C ALA A 235 -8.85 -10.84 16.65
N ALA A 236 -7.99 -9.82 16.82
CA ALA A 236 -7.73 -9.24 18.13
C ALA A 236 -8.95 -8.48 18.67
N ALA A 237 -9.62 -7.68 17.85
CA ALA A 237 -10.82 -6.95 18.21
C ALA A 237 -11.97 -7.90 18.57
N GLU A 238 -12.22 -8.92 17.75
CA GLU A 238 -13.22 -9.98 17.99
C GLU A 238 -13.02 -10.66 19.34
N SER A 239 -11.76 -11.03 19.68
CA SER A 239 -11.43 -11.67 20.96
C SER A 239 -11.70 -10.80 22.20
N LEU A 240 -11.92 -9.49 22.00
CA LEU A 240 -12.22 -8.50 23.03
C LEU A 240 -13.64 -7.95 22.93
N HIS A 241 -14.42 -8.40 21.95
CA HIS A 241 -15.71 -7.81 21.58
C HIS A 241 -15.62 -6.30 21.36
N LEU A 242 -14.51 -5.87 20.73
CA LEU A 242 -14.21 -4.46 20.47
C LEU A 242 -14.82 -4.06 19.11
N PRO A 243 -15.78 -3.12 19.03
CA PRO A 243 -16.34 -2.67 17.78
C PRO A 243 -15.26 -2.09 16.86
N VAL A 244 -15.40 -2.36 15.57
CA VAL A 244 -14.44 -1.94 14.55
C VAL A 244 -15.10 -1.02 13.54
N VAL A 245 -14.54 0.17 13.37
CA VAL A 245 -14.83 1.04 12.23
C VAL A 245 -13.80 0.78 11.14
N LEU A 246 -14.26 0.16 10.05
CA LEU A 246 -13.42 -0.24 8.93
C LEU A 246 -13.60 0.74 7.77
N ILE A 247 -12.59 1.57 7.53
CA ILE A 247 -12.57 2.43 6.36
C ILE A 247 -12.32 1.56 5.14
N ASP A 248 -13.31 1.48 4.24
CA ASP A 248 -13.21 0.67 3.04
C ASP A 248 -12.28 1.32 2.00
N ARG A 249 -11.83 0.51 1.04
CA ARG A 249 -10.97 0.98 -0.04
C ARG A 249 -11.75 1.93 -0.95
N PRO A 250 -11.11 3.01 -1.41
CA PRO A 250 -11.68 3.82 -2.49
C PRO A 250 -11.98 2.94 -3.70
N LYS A 251 -13.17 3.09 -4.27
CA LYS A 251 -13.57 2.38 -5.49
C LYS A 251 -13.03 3.14 -6.69
N LEU A 252 -12.05 2.56 -7.38
CA LEU A 252 -11.57 3.03 -8.67
C LEU A 252 -11.95 2.00 -9.73
N GLU A 253 -12.31 2.49 -10.91
CA GLU A 253 -12.54 1.64 -12.07
C GLU A 253 -11.20 1.40 -12.78
N TYR A 254 -10.65 0.21 -12.60
CA TYR A 254 -9.40 -0.17 -13.24
C TYR A 254 -9.67 -0.87 -14.58
N PRO A 255 -8.91 -0.56 -15.65
CA PRO A 255 -9.06 -1.23 -16.95
C PRO A 255 -8.86 -2.74 -16.87
N THR A 256 -7.89 -3.17 -16.09
CA THR A 256 -7.56 -4.59 -15.87
C THR A 256 -7.11 -4.81 -14.43
N ILE A 257 -7.58 -5.88 -13.80
CA ILE A 257 -7.22 -6.24 -12.43
C ILE A 257 -6.72 -7.68 -12.42
N ALA A 258 -5.62 -7.91 -11.69
CA ALA A 258 -5.13 -9.25 -11.35
C ALA A 258 -5.12 -9.43 -9.83
N HIS A 259 -5.42 -10.62 -9.37
CA HIS A 259 -5.48 -10.95 -7.94
C HIS A 259 -4.35 -11.87 -7.48
N THR A 260 -3.65 -12.51 -8.41
CA THR A 260 -2.48 -13.35 -8.14
C THR A 260 -1.25 -12.87 -8.90
N MET A 261 -0.07 -13.22 -8.42
CA MET A 261 1.19 -12.90 -9.11
C MET A 261 1.34 -13.67 -10.42
N GLU A 262 0.72 -14.87 -10.50
CA GLU A 262 0.63 -15.67 -11.70
C GLU A 262 -0.17 -14.93 -12.79
N ASP A 263 -1.35 -14.41 -12.46
CA ASP A 263 -2.18 -13.67 -13.41
C ASP A 263 -1.44 -12.44 -13.98
N VAL A 264 -0.65 -11.75 -13.14
CA VAL A 264 0.19 -10.63 -13.59
C VAL A 264 1.24 -11.11 -14.59
N ALA A 265 1.94 -12.21 -14.28
CA ALA A 265 2.99 -12.73 -15.14
C ALA A 265 2.43 -13.25 -16.47
N ASP A 266 1.26 -13.88 -16.46
CA ASP A 266 0.59 -14.38 -17.67
C ASP A 266 0.08 -13.22 -18.53
N TRP A 267 -0.50 -12.18 -17.93
CA TRP A 267 -0.92 -10.98 -18.65
C TRP A 267 0.25 -10.26 -19.34
N LEU A 268 1.44 -10.23 -18.71
CA LEU A 268 2.64 -9.62 -19.28
C LEU A 268 3.24 -10.39 -20.45
N ARG A 269 2.82 -11.65 -20.69
CA ARG A 269 3.28 -12.48 -21.81
C ARG A 269 2.36 -12.43 -23.03
N CYS A 270 1.16 -11.88 -22.88
CA CYS A 270 0.18 -11.72 -23.96
C CYS A 270 0.46 -10.48 -24.79
#